data_b68a8c9e59e9d70d1d22b49b81effc09
#
_entry.id   b68a8c9e59e9d70d1d22b49b81effc09
#
_cell.length_a   1.000
_cell.length_b   1.000
_cell.length_c   1.000
_cell.angle_alpha   90.00
_cell.angle_beta   90.00
_cell.angle_gamma   90.00
#
_symmetry.space_group_name_H-M   'P 1'
#
loop_
_entity.id
_entity.type
_entity.pdbx_description
1 polymer ?
#
loop_
_entity_poly.entity_id
_entity_poly.type
_entity_poly.pdbx_seq_one_letter_code
_entity_poly.pdbx_strand_id
1 'polypeptide(L)'
;HLQNIDIQEYLEDAKNSFAFDHQEAIFWKSSDTKKVNKNCFAVLDTETTWDNKVMTIGIVIADKKTYKPEVFKYYVLHPEFEEGGLYGAVAPLPNNDITTEGTREEILYDLQQCLKKHNVTTIYAYNMSFDKSKLPELDNYSWYDIMGIVANKNYNKFISEDMECFKSGRLKRGYSAESIIQLLSGKNDYTESHNAL
;
A
#
# COMPACT_ATOMS: atom_id res chain seq x y z
N HIS A 1 12.72 11.12 -14.04
CA HIS A 1 11.74 11.54 -15.04
C HIS A 1 10.32 11.17 -14.61
N LEU A 2 9.79 11.87 -13.60
CA LEU A 2 8.36 11.97 -13.34
C LEU A 2 7.82 13.08 -14.25
N GLN A 3 7.79 12.84 -15.56
CA GLN A 3 7.17 13.75 -16.50
C GLN A 3 5.72 13.36 -16.70
N ASN A 4 4.82 14.26 -16.27
CA ASN A 4 3.41 14.32 -16.64
C ASN A 4 2.53 13.11 -16.29
N ILE A 5 2.53 12.70 -15.03
CA ILE A 5 1.32 12.06 -14.47
C ILE A 5 0.46 13.23 -14.02
N ASP A 6 -0.69 13.44 -14.64
CA ASP A 6 -1.69 14.36 -14.11
C ASP A 6 -2.29 13.73 -12.85
N ILE A 7 -1.65 14.03 -11.71
CA ILE A 7 -2.05 13.55 -10.39
C ILE A 7 -3.51 13.95 -10.10
N GLN A 8 -4.03 14.99 -10.76
CA GLN A 8 -5.40 15.46 -10.56
C GLN A 8 -6.43 14.55 -11.23
N GLU A 9 -6.17 14.09 -12.44
CA GLU A 9 -7.01 13.12 -13.14
C GLU A 9 -7.02 11.80 -12.34
N TYR A 10 -5.85 11.40 -11.83
CA TYR A 10 -5.72 10.22 -10.98
C TYR A 10 -6.47 10.37 -9.64
N LEU A 11 -6.39 11.54 -8.99
CA LEU A 11 -7.08 11.79 -7.72
C LEU A 11 -8.61 11.95 -7.91
N GLU A 12 -9.07 12.43 -9.06
CA GLU A 12 -10.51 12.46 -9.39
C GLU A 12 -11.03 11.05 -9.73
N ASP A 13 -10.27 10.26 -10.47
CA ASP A 13 -10.60 8.85 -10.71
C ASP A 13 -10.55 8.02 -9.42
N ALA A 14 -9.59 8.28 -8.54
CA ALA A 14 -9.56 7.70 -7.20
C ALA A 14 -10.77 8.11 -6.37
N LYS A 15 -11.21 9.38 -6.39
CA LYS A 15 -12.46 9.82 -5.76
C LYS A 15 -13.67 9.02 -6.24
N ASN A 16 -13.73 8.75 -7.53
CA ASN A 16 -14.84 7.99 -8.14
C ASN A 16 -14.72 6.48 -7.87
N SER A 17 -13.50 5.96 -7.66
CA SER A 17 -13.26 4.55 -7.35
C SER A 17 -13.28 4.23 -5.85
N PHE A 18 -13.04 5.21 -4.95
CA PHE A 18 -13.27 5.06 -3.50
C PHE A 18 -14.77 5.03 -3.12
N ALA A 19 -15.69 5.24 -4.08
CA ALA A 19 -17.09 4.86 -3.92
C ALA A 19 -17.31 3.32 -3.96
N PHE A 20 -16.23 2.55 -4.09
CA PHE A 20 -16.26 1.10 -3.93
C PHE A 20 -16.55 0.76 -2.47
N ASP A 21 -17.75 0.27 -2.25
CA ASP A 21 -18.18 -0.35 -1.00
C ASP A 21 -17.18 -1.48 -0.65
N HIS A 22 -16.67 -1.52 0.57
CA HIS A 22 -15.77 -2.56 1.08
C HIS A 22 -16.27 -4.00 0.82
N GLN A 23 -17.52 -4.19 0.45
CA GLN A 23 -18.11 -5.47 0.11
C GLN A 23 -17.80 -5.95 -1.33
N GLU A 24 -17.38 -5.11 -2.25
CA GLU A 24 -17.08 -5.54 -3.62
C GLU A 24 -15.63 -6.00 -3.83
N ALA A 25 -14.70 -5.65 -2.96
CA ALA A 25 -13.31 -6.16 -3.02
C ALA A 25 -13.22 -7.68 -2.87
N ILE A 26 -14.27 -8.33 -2.36
CA ILE A 26 -14.35 -9.78 -2.09
C ILE A 26 -14.69 -10.60 -3.35
N PHE A 27 -15.09 -10.00 -4.47
CA PHE A 27 -15.67 -10.71 -5.62
C PHE A 27 -14.81 -10.90 -6.86
N TRP A 28 -13.52 -10.53 -6.85
CA TRP A 28 -12.66 -10.80 -8.00
C TRP A 28 -12.11 -12.23 -7.97
N LYS A 29 -12.93 -13.19 -8.42
CA LYS A 29 -12.43 -14.53 -8.77
C LYS A 29 -11.46 -14.41 -9.94
N SER A 30 -10.22 -14.87 -9.72
CA SER A 30 -9.23 -15.03 -10.77
C SER A 30 -9.70 -16.11 -11.75
N SER A 31 -10.35 -15.70 -12.82
CA SER A 31 -10.52 -16.52 -14.01
C SER A 31 -9.93 -15.73 -15.17
N ASP A 32 -8.68 -16.00 -15.51
CA ASP A 32 -8.22 -16.19 -16.89
C ASP A 32 -6.71 -16.27 -16.96
N THR A 33 -6.22 -17.42 -17.38
CA THR A 33 -4.83 -17.68 -17.74
C THR A 33 -4.50 -17.05 -19.11
N LYS A 34 -4.66 -15.76 -19.28
CA LYS A 34 -4.06 -15.03 -20.40
C LYS A 34 -2.70 -14.51 -19.96
N LYS A 35 -1.64 -14.95 -20.63
CA LYS A 35 -0.31 -14.34 -20.58
C LYS A 35 -0.46 -12.86 -20.96
N VAL A 36 -0.67 -12.01 -19.98
CA VAL A 36 -0.67 -10.58 -20.20
C VAL A 36 0.70 -10.08 -19.82
N ASN A 37 1.42 -9.54 -20.78
CA ASN A 37 2.67 -8.78 -20.58
C ASN A 37 2.31 -7.44 -19.91
N LYS A 38 1.72 -7.49 -18.74
CA LYS A 38 1.33 -6.31 -17.99
C LYS A 38 2.53 -5.79 -17.22
N ASN A 39 2.72 -4.50 -17.31
CA ASN A 39 3.73 -3.80 -16.53
C ASN A 39 3.04 -3.28 -15.27
N CYS A 40 3.21 -3.98 -14.16
CA CYS A 40 2.56 -3.66 -12.89
C CYS A 40 3.50 -2.92 -11.93
N PHE A 41 2.89 -2.30 -10.93
CA PHE A 41 3.57 -1.83 -9.72
C PHE A 41 2.93 -2.48 -8.50
N ALA A 42 3.62 -2.45 -7.37
CA ALA A 42 3.08 -2.90 -6.10
C ALA A 42 2.92 -1.73 -5.14
N VAL A 43 1.90 -1.80 -4.30
CA VAL A 43 1.78 -1.03 -3.06
C VAL A 43 1.91 -2.01 -1.93
N LEU A 44 2.76 -1.71 -0.95
CA LEU A 44 3.10 -2.61 0.14
C LEU A 44 3.09 -1.85 1.46
N ASP A 45 2.62 -2.53 2.49
CA ASP A 45 2.67 -2.09 3.87
C ASP A 45 3.07 -3.24 4.79
N THR A 46 3.66 -2.93 5.95
CA THR A 46 4.10 -3.93 6.93
C THR A 46 3.68 -3.56 8.33
N GLU A 47 3.17 -4.56 9.09
CA GLU A 47 3.03 -4.42 10.52
C GLU A 47 4.18 -5.15 11.23
N THR A 48 4.59 -4.63 12.38
CA THR A 48 5.75 -5.16 13.11
C THR A 48 5.43 -5.49 14.56
N THR A 49 6.19 -6.44 15.09
CA THR A 49 6.23 -6.72 16.53
C THR A 49 6.78 -5.51 17.31
N TRP A 50 6.68 -5.56 18.64
CA TRP A 50 7.29 -4.55 19.52
C TRP A 50 8.81 -4.43 19.33
N ASP A 51 9.46 -5.51 18.89
CA ASP A 51 10.91 -5.56 18.59
C ASP A 51 11.22 -5.18 17.15
N ASN A 52 10.25 -4.62 16.42
CA ASN A 52 10.41 -4.20 15.01
C ASN A 52 10.69 -5.32 14.00
N LYS A 53 10.33 -6.56 14.28
CA LYS A 53 10.32 -7.65 13.29
C LYS A 53 9.02 -7.60 12.49
N VAL A 54 9.06 -7.89 11.21
CA VAL A 54 7.85 -7.96 10.38
C VAL A 54 6.99 -9.14 10.83
N MET A 55 5.73 -8.89 11.14
CA MET A 55 4.76 -9.93 11.48
C MET A 55 3.69 -10.11 10.40
N THR A 56 3.38 -9.05 9.65
CA THR A 56 2.49 -9.14 8.50
C THR A 56 2.97 -8.26 7.34
N ILE A 57 2.60 -8.66 6.11
CA ILE A 57 2.84 -7.88 4.89
C ILE A 57 1.55 -7.88 4.09
N GLY A 58 1.02 -6.69 3.83
CA GLY A 58 -0.05 -6.48 2.86
C GLY A 58 0.52 -6.02 1.52
N ILE A 59 0.03 -6.56 0.40
CA ILE A 59 0.45 -6.13 -0.92
C ILE A 59 -0.71 -6.10 -1.90
N VAL A 60 -0.78 -5.01 -2.65
CA VAL A 60 -1.66 -4.85 -3.81
C VAL A 60 -0.77 -4.67 -5.04
N ILE A 61 -1.00 -5.50 -6.06
CA ILE A 61 -0.35 -5.32 -7.37
C ILE A 61 -1.38 -4.74 -8.33
N ALA A 62 -1.03 -3.65 -9.00
CA ALA A 62 -1.91 -2.93 -9.91
C ALA A 62 -1.24 -2.68 -11.27
N ASP A 63 -2.05 -2.59 -12.32
CA ASP A 63 -1.62 -2.27 -13.67
C ASP A 63 -1.18 -0.79 -13.77
N LYS A 64 0.00 -0.52 -14.36
CA LYS A 64 0.58 0.83 -14.45
C LYS A 64 -0.20 1.81 -15.32
N LYS A 65 -1.08 1.33 -16.20
CA LYS A 65 -1.85 2.18 -17.12
C LYS A 65 -3.23 2.50 -16.60
N THR A 66 -3.88 1.51 -16.01
CA THR A 66 -5.27 1.63 -15.56
C THR A 66 -5.39 1.83 -14.07
N TYR A 67 -4.29 1.63 -13.34
CA TYR A 67 -4.21 1.63 -11.87
C TYR A 67 -5.20 0.66 -11.19
N LYS A 68 -5.80 -0.23 -11.97
CA LYS A 68 -6.72 -1.23 -11.42
C LYS A 68 -5.93 -2.31 -10.67
N PRO A 69 -6.36 -2.68 -9.47
CA PRO A 69 -5.75 -3.77 -8.74
C PRO A 69 -5.98 -5.10 -9.46
N GLU A 70 -4.97 -5.95 -9.48
CA GLU A 70 -5.00 -7.27 -10.10
C GLU A 70 -4.77 -8.39 -9.09
N VAL A 71 -4.02 -8.09 -8.03
CA VAL A 71 -3.68 -9.06 -6.98
C VAL A 71 -3.75 -8.37 -5.63
N PHE A 72 -4.39 -9.04 -4.71
CA PHE A 72 -4.33 -8.75 -3.28
C PHE A 72 -3.71 -9.94 -2.59
N LYS A 73 -2.70 -9.72 -1.74
CA LYS A 73 -2.15 -10.76 -0.87
C LYS A 73 -1.88 -10.20 0.52
N TYR A 74 -2.13 -11.04 1.49
CA TYR A 74 -1.80 -10.78 2.88
C TYR A 74 -0.93 -11.92 3.40
N TYR A 75 0.19 -11.58 3.97
CA TYR A 75 1.15 -12.55 4.50
C TYR A 75 1.23 -12.44 6.01
N VAL A 76 1.25 -13.59 6.67
CA VAL A 76 1.44 -13.70 8.12
C VAL A 76 2.74 -14.46 8.37
N LEU A 77 3.66 -13.84 9.09
CA LEU A 77 4.97 -14.38 9.38
C LEU A 77 5.01 -15.01 10.77
N HIS A 78 5.39 -16.28 10.81
CA HIS A 78 5.58 -17.03 12.06
C HIS A 78 7.06 -17.24 12.38
N PRO A 79 7.49 -17.13 13.64
CA PRO A 79 6.67 -16.96 14.86
C PRO A 79 6.34 -15.49 15.22
N GLU A 80 6.73 -14.51 14.40
CA GLU A 80 6.62 -13.09 14.73
C GLU A 80 5.18 -12.66 15.01
N PHE A 81 4.22 -13.24 14.29
CA PHE A 81 2.81 -12.88 14.47
C PHE A 81 2.30 -13.26 15.87
N GLU A 82 2.76 -14.37 16.45
CA GLU A 82 2.41 -14.79 17.81
C GLU A 82 3.04 -13.91 18.89
N GLU A 83 4.19 -13.30 18.59
CA GLU A 83 4.81 -12.35 19.51
C GLU A 83 3.94 -11.08 19.66
N GLY A 84 3.15 -10.77 18.62
CA GLY A 84 2.27 -9.61 18.57
C GLY A 84 2.98 -8.27 18.49
N GLY A 85 2.23 -7.23 18.18
CA GLY A 85 2.71 -5.86 18.05
C GLY A 85 1.62 -4.87 18.41
N LEU A 86 1.89 -3.58 18.17
CA LEU A 86 0.94 -2.52 18.50
C LEU A 86 -0.44 -2.74 17.85
N TYR A 87 -0.46 -3.28 16.64
CA TYR A 87 -1.67 -3.48 15.85
C TYR A 87 -2.01 -4.98 15.62
N GLY A 88 -1.09 -5.90 15.88
CA GLY A 88 -1.28 -7.32 15.60
C GLY A 88 -2.42 -8.00 16.34
N ALA A 89 -2.75 -7.52 17.56
CA ALA A 89 -3.86 -8.07 18.34
C ALA A 89 -5.24 -7.48 17.94
N VAL A 90 -5.27 -6.43 17.13
CA VAL A 90 -6.47 -5.63 16.85
C VAL A 90 -6.98 -5.83 15.44
N ALA A 91 -6.10 -6.20 14.51
CA ALA A 91 -6.46 -6.33 13.10
C ALA A 91 -7.12 -7.67 12.81
N PRO A 92 -8.37 -7.72 12.34
CA PRO A 92 -8.92 -8.94 11.80
C PRO A 92 -8.12 -9.33 10.55
N LEU A 93 -7.75 -10.61 10.48
CA LEU A 93 -7.11 -11.12 9.27
C LEU A 93 -8.06 -10.96 8.07
N PRO A 94 -7.54 -10.57 6.90
CA PRO A 94 -8.30 -10.59 5.67
C PRO A 94 -8.81 -11.99 5.34
N ASN A 95 -9.68 -12.09 4.35
CA ASN A 95 -10.24 -13.35 3.89
C ASN A 95 -9.14 -14.38 3.59
N ASN A 96 -9.34 -15.63 4.01
CA ASN A 96 -8.40 -16.74 3.82
C ASN A 96 -7.96 -16.95 2.35
N ASP A 97 -8.78 -16.54 1.38
CA ASP A 97 -8.44 -16.67 -0.05
C ASP A 97 -7.24 -15.83 -0.50
N ILE A 98 -6.89 -14.77 0.25
CA ILE A 98 -5.76 -13.88 -0.05
C ILE A 98 -4.63 -14.01 0.97
N THR A 99 -4.86 -14.73 2.06
CA THR A 99 -3.90 -14.89 3.16
C THR A 99 -2.98 -16.09 2.94
N THR A 100 -1.70 -15.90 3.16
CA THR A 100 -0.67 -16.95 3.15
C THR A 100 0.13 -16.84 4.44
N GLU A 101 0.29 -17.94 5.15
CA GLU A 101 1.01 -18.01 6.42
C GLU A 101 2.26 -18.87 6.26
N GLY A 102 3.33 -18.51 6.95
CA GLY A 102 4.58 -19.26 6.92
C GLY A 102 5.74 -18.54 7.58
N THR A 103 6.90 -19.15 7.50
CA THR A 103 8.17 -18.56 7.95
C THR A 103 8.54 -17.36 7.05
N ARG A 104 9.37 -16.45 7.56
CA ARG A 104 9.88 -15.32 6.77
C ARG A 104 10.46 -15.76 5.42
N GLU A 105 11.22 -16.84 5.38
CA GLU A 105 11.84 -17.34 4.15
C GLU A 105 10.79 -17.78 3.12
N GLU A 106 9.79 -18.57 3.54
CA GLU A 106 8.69 -19.04 2.69
C GLU A 106 7.87 -17.88 2.15
N ILE A 107 7.50 -16.93 3.02
CA ILE A 107 6.71 -15.76 2.65
C ILE A 107 7.45 -14.88 1.65
N LEU A 108 8.70 -14.56 1.91
CA LEU A 108 9.47 -13.71 1.01
C LEU A 108 9.77 -14.39 -0.32
N TYR A 109 9.91 -15.71 -0.34
CA TYR A 109 10.00 -16.47 -1.58
C TYR A 109 8.71 -16.33 -2.41
N ASP A 110 7.53 -16.59 -1.80
CA ASP A 110 6.24 -16.46 -2.50
C ASP A 110 6.00 -15.01 -2.97
N LEU A 111 6.27 -14.02 -2.12
CA LEU A 111 6.16 -12.60 -2.46
C LEU A 111 7.02 -12.25 -3.69
N GLN A 112 8.30 -12.66 -3.71
CA GLN A 112 9.17 -12.40 -4.84
C GLN A 112 8.72 -13.12 -6.13
N GLN A 113 8.18 -14.35 -6.03
CA GLN A 113 7.60 -15.04 -7.19
C GLN A 113 6.35 -14.29 -7.70
N CYS A 114 5.53 -13.81 -6.81
CA CYS A 114 4.36 -13.01 -7.15
C CYS A 114 4.76 -11.72 -7.89
N LEU A 115 5.71 -10.96 -7.37
CA LEU A 115 6.24 -9.74 -7.99
C LEU A 115 6.82 -10.00 -9.39
N LYS A 116 7.61 -11.07 -9.55
CA LYS A 116 8.18 -11.48 -10.84
C LYS A 116 7.11 -11.88 -11.85
N LYS A 117 6.12 -12.66 -11.42
CA LYS A 117 4.99 -13.10 -12.28
C LYS A 117 4.26 -11.92 -12.91
N HIS A 118 4.14 -10.81 -12.18
CA HIS A 118 3.43 -9.61 -12.61
C HIS A 118 4.35 -8.52 -13.20
N ASN A 119 5.64 -8.84 -13.44
CA ASN A 119 6.63 -7.91 -13.98
C ASN A 119 6.75 -6.60 -13.15
N VAL A 120 6.59 -6.73 -11.84
CA VAL A 120 6.76 -5.59 -10.92
C VAL A 120 8.24 -5.23 -10.84
N THR A 121 8.53 -3.94 -11.02
CA THR A 121 9.87 -3.36 -10.83
C THR A 121 9.86 -2.24 -9.80
N THR A 122 8.66 -1.80 -9.42
CA THR A 122 8.44 -0.62 -8.58
C THR A 122 7.52 -0.97 -7.43
N ILE A 123 7.93 -0.62 -6.23
CA ILE A 123 7.15 -0.76 -4.99
C ILE A 123 6.90 0.63 -4.44
N TYR A 124 5.67 0.90 -4.04
CA TYR A 124 5.24 2.10 -3.33
C TYR A 124 4.85 1.73 -1.91
N ALA A 125 5.17 2.58 -0.94
CA ALA A 125 4.71 2.45 0.43
C ALA A 125 4.45 3.83 1.04
N TYR A 126 3.57 3.88 2.04
CA TYR A 126 3.33 5.09 2.81
C TYR A 126 4.40 5.20 3.90
N ASN A 127 5.21 6.28 3.91
CA ASN A 127 6.42 6.36 4.73
C ASN A 127 7.42 5.24 4.41
N MET A 128 7.69 5.05 3.12
CA MET A 128 8.46 3.98 2.49
C MET A 128 9.74 3.57 3.23
N SER A 129 10.42 4.52 3.89
CA SER A 129 11.68 4.24 4.60
C SER A 129 11.50 3.20 5.71
N PHE A 130 10.32 3.16 6.33
CA PHE A 130 9.99 2.17 7.36
C PHE A 130 9.95 0.77 6.74
N ASP A 131 9.06 0.53 5.78
CA ASP A 131 8.84 -0.78 5.18
C ASP A 131 10.08 -1.31 4.47
N LYS A 132 10.75 -0.44 3.69
CA LYS A 132 11.98 -0.80 3.00
C LYS A 132 13.07 -1.27 3.97
N SER A 133 13.21 -0.62 5.13
CA SER A 133 14.20 -1.02 6.14
C SER A 133 13.93 -2.40 6.74
N LYS A 134 12.69 -2.89 6.67
CA LYS A 134 12.26 -4.18 7.21
C LYS A 134 12.36 -5.33 6.20
N LEU A 135 12.46 -5.01 4.91
CA LEU A 135 12.45 -5.96 3.81
C LEU A 135 13.69 -5.80 2.91
N PRO A 136 14.91 -5.99 3.43
CA PRO A 136 16.14 -5.88 2.64
C PRO A 136 16.19 -6.87 1.47
N GLU A 137 15.43 -7.97 1.53
CA GLU A 137 15.30 -8.95 0.46
C GLU A 137 14.64 -8.35 -0.81
N LEU A 138 14.02 -7.18 -0.69
CA LEU A 138 13.40 -6.43 -1.79
C LEU A 138 14.21 -5.20 -2.23
N ASP A 139 15.47 -5.07 -1.84
CA ASP A 139 16.34 -3.93 -2.20
C ASP A 139 16.59 -3.80 -3.71
N ASN A 140 16.41 -4.89 -4.47
CA ASN A 140 16.54 -4.89 -5.93
C ASN A 140 15.37 -4.17 -6.65
N TYR A 141 14.29 -3.83 -5.96
CA TYR A 141 13.16 -3.08 -6.50
C TYR A 141 13.37 -1.57 -6.33
N SER A 142 12.77 -0.79 -7.22
CA SER A 142 12.71 0.66 -7.05
C SER A 142 11.60 1.03 -6.07
N TRP A 143 11.96 1.65 -4.97
CA TRP A 143 11.01 2.07 -3.94
C TRP A 143 10.68 3.55 -4.03
N TYR A 144 9.39 3.89 -3.84
CA TYR A 144 8.88 5.26 -3.84
C TYR A 144 7.96 5.53 -2.64
N ASP A 145 8.11 6.72 -2.08
CA ASP A 145 7.32 7.16 -0.92
C ASP A 145 6.06 7.89 -1.35
N ILE A 146 4.90 7.28 -1.08
CA ILE A 146 3.58 7.89 -1.33
C ILE A 146 3.42 9.15 -0.48
N MET A 147 3.79 9.10 0.82
CA MET A 147 3.65 10.23 1.74
C MET A 147 4.36 11.49 1.21
N GLY A 148 5.53 11.33 0.62
CA GLY A 148 6.29 12.45 0.04
C GLY A 148 5.56 13.20 -1.06
N ILE A 149 4.62 12.55 -1.73
CA ILE A 149 3.80 13.11 -2.81
C ILE A 149 2.49 13.66 -2.23
N VAL A 150 1.70 12.81 -1.58
CA VAL A 150 0.33 13.16 -1.18
C VAL A 150 0.25 14.14 -0.01
N ALA A 151 1.29 14.18 0.84
CA ALA A 151 1.40 15.13 1.95
C ALA A 151 2.18 16.41 1.58
N ASN A 152 2.31 16.74 0.30
CA ASN A 152 3.05 17.91 -0.16
C ASN A 152 2.18 18.78 -1.09
N LYS A 153 1.97 20.06 -0.71
CA LYS A 153 1.13 21.00 -1.44
C LYS A 153 1.59 21.30 -2.88
N ASN A 154 2.86 21.04 -3.21
CA ASN A 154 3.35 21.22 -4.57
C ASN A 154 2.80 20.14 -5.53
N TYR A 155 2.34 19.02 -4.99
CA TYR A 155 1.81 17.89 -5.76
C TYR A 155 0.34 17.62 -5.47
N ASN A 156 -0.12 17.89 -4.23
CA ASN A 156 -1.50 17.64 -3.79
C ASN A 156 -2.25 18.98 -3.62
N LYS A 157 -3.14 19.30 -4.56
CA LYS A 157 -3.93 20.53 -4.57
C LYS A 157 -5.07 20.55 -3.54
N PHE A 158 -5.38 19.42 -2.90
CA PHE A 158 -6.33 19.39 -1.78
C PHE A 158 -5.76 19.97 -0.49
N ILE A 159 -4.43 20.15 -0.43
CA ILE A 159 -3.79 20.87 0.66
C ILE A 159 -4.02 22.36 0.46
N SER A 160 -4.92 22.94 1.25
CA SER A 160 -5.29 24.34 1.19
C SER A 160 -4.21 25.29 1.74
N GLU A 161 -4.29 26.57 1.40
CA GLU A 161 -3.27 27.57 1.77
C GLU A 161 -3.22 27.84 3.30
N ASP A 162 -4.28 27.57 4.03
CA ASP A 162 -4.35 27.68 5.48
C ASP A 162 -3.70 26.50 6.22
N MET A 163 -3.41 25.39 5.53
CA MET A 163 -2.71 24.25 6.12
C MET A 163 -1.21 24.56 6.30
N GLU A 164 -0.71 24.32 7.51
CA GLU A 164 0.70 24.60 7.82
C GLU A 164 1.66 23.65 7.11
N CYS A 165 2.52 24.22 6.28
CA CYS A 165 3.57 23.49 5.57
C CYS A 165 4.97 23.97 5.96
N PHE A 166 5.95 23.09 5.76
CA PHE A 166 7.37 23.47 5.71
C PHE A 166 7.67 24.24 4.41
N LYS A 167 8.82 24.89 4.34
CA LYS A 167 9.30 25.58 3.12
C LYS A 167 9.37 24.66 1.89
N SER A 168 9.56 23.36 2.10
CA SER A 168 9.54 22.32 1.05
C SER A 168 8.15 22.02 0.49
N GLY A 169 7.09 22.57 1.08
CA GLY A 169 5.70 22.26 0.74
C GLY A 169 5.10 21.09 1.50
N ARG A 170 5.89 20.30 2.26
CA ARG A 170 5.36 19.18 3.05
C ARG A 170 4.54 19.69 4.22
N LEU A 171 3.41 19.03 4.49
CA LEU A 171 2.58 19.28 5.66
C LEU A 171 3.38 19.10 6.97
N LYS A 172 3.15 20.00 7.92
CA LYS A 172 3.72 19.89 9.28
C LYS A 172 2.94 18.92 10.17
N ARG A 173 1.63 18.77 9.92
CA ARG A 173 0.72 17.88 10.66
C ARG A 173 -0.39 17.37 9.73
N GLY A 174 -1.15 16.36 10.14
CA GLY A 174 -2.22 15.78 9.34
C GLY A 174 -1.73 15.06 8.08
N TYR A 175 -0.58 14.42 8.17
CA TYR A 175 0.05 13.67 7.09
C TYR A 175 0.05 12.15 7.33
N SER A 176 -0.72 11.63 8.29
CA SER A 176 -0.97 10.19 8.40
C SER A 176 -1.75 9.69 7.18
N ALA A 177 -1.67 8.41 6.85
CA ALA A 177 -2.44 7.82 5.75
C ALA A 177 -3.93 8.10 5.92
N GLU A 178 -4.47 7.89 7.11
CA GLU A 178 -5.86 8.22 7.46
C GLU A 178 -6.21 9.68 7.17
N SER A 179 -5.42 10.64 7.67
CA SER A 179 -5.68 12.07 7.47
C SER A 179 -5.65 12.47 5.99
N ILE A 180 -4.74 11.89 5.22
CA ILE A 180 -4.64 12.15 3.78
C ILE A 180 -5.82 11.52 3.03
N ILE A 181 -6.26 10.31 3.37
CA ILE A 181 -7.43 9.68 2.76
C ILE A 181 -8.69 10.49 3.08
N GLN A 182 -8.86 10.96 4.31
CA GLN A 182 -9.95 11.86 4.68
C GLN A 182 -9.92 13.15 3.85
N LEU A 183 -8.75 13.77 3.70
CA LEU A 183 -8.57 14.97 2.88
C LEU A 183 -8.93 14.73 1.41
N LEU A 184 -8.46 13.63 0.82
CA LEU A 184 -8.69 13.31 -0.59
C LEU A 184 -10.13 12.90 -0.88
N SER A 185 -10.73 12.10 0.00
CA SER A 185 -12.09 11.58 -0.18
C SER A 185 -13.19 12.58 0.24
N GLY A 186 -12.85 13.56 1.07
CA GLY A 186 -13.81 14.43 1.74
C GLY A 186 -14.66 13.71 2.80
N LYS A 187 -14.28 12.49 3.18
CA LYS A 187 -14.96 11.68 4.20
C LYS A 187 -14.18 11.79 5.51
N ASN A 188 -14.76 12.40 6.53
CA ASN A 188 -14.10 12.57 7.83
C ASN A 188 -14.27 11.36 8.77
N ASP A 189 -14.95 10.32 8.33
CA ASP A 189 -15.26 9.10 9.08
C ASP A 189 -14.39 7.90 8.69
N TYR A 190 -13.43 8.07 7.78
CA TYR A 190 -12.46 7.01 7.46
C TYR A 190 -11.55 6.77 8.65
N THR A 191 -11.41 5.51 9.04
CA THR A 191 -10.49 5.05 10.07
C THR A 191 -9.63 3.93 9.49
N GLU A 192 -8.32 4.01 9.71
CA GLU A 192 -7.37 2.99 9.29
C GLU A 192 -7.57 1.69 10.09
N SER A 193 -7.56 0.56 9.40
CA SER A 193 -7.77 -0.76 10.04
C SER A 193 -6.52 -1.34 10.69
N HIS A 194 -5.35 -0.81 10.39
CA HIS A 194 -4.04 -1.27 10.88
C HIS A 194 -3.80 -2.77 10.66
N ASN A 195 -4.03 -3.24 9.45
CA ASN A 195 -3.86 -4.66 9.09
C ASN A 195 -2.95 -4.88 7.87
N ALA A 196 -2.10 -3.96 7.53
CA ALA A 196 -1.16 -3.97 6.41
C ALA A 196 -1.80 -4.15 5.00
N LEU A 197 -3.14 -4.15 4.84
CA LEU A 197 -3.79 -4.32 3.53
C LEU A 197 -4.92 -3.29 3.28
#